data_427288099912d170382c0150f527b114
#
_entry.id   427288099912d170382c0150f527b114
#
_cell.length_a   1.000
_cell.length_b   1.000
_cell.length_c   1.000
_cell.angle_alpha   90.00
_cell.angle_beta   90.00
_cell.angle_gamma   90.00
#
_symmetry.space_group_name_H-M   'P 1'
#
loop_
_entity.id
_entity.type
_entity.pdbx_description
1 polymer ?
#
loop_
_entity_poly.entity_id
_entity_poly.type
_entity_poly.pdbx_seq_one_letter_code
_entity_poly.pdbx_strand_id
1 'polypeptide(L)'
;MRDLEVGGPKACGARLGFDLARVSGIAESIRLFGRRFTDRLFTDGEIDYALSGTGQCAERLAARFAAKEAVMKALGLSEAGVGWRDIEVVKQMDGGCAVALHGEARRRADALRVRHILLSLSHDGDCAGAVVQVLLDEEKQGHEHTH
;
A
#
# COMPACT_ATOMS: atom_id res chain seq x y z
N MET A 1 20.00 26.70 19.99
CA MET A 1 19.30 26.06 18.89
C MET A 1 19.45 24.56 19.09
N ARG A 2 18.39 23.88 19.45
CA ARG A 2 18.44 22.43 19.60
C ARG A 2 18.38 21.84 18.21
N ASP A 3 19.38 21.06 17.86
CA ASP A 3 19.36 20.31 16.62
C ASP A 3 18.16 19.36 16.64
N LEU A 4 17.33 19.46 15.61
CA LEU A 4 16.23 18.52 15.43
C LEU A 4 16.84 17.19 14.99
N GLU A 5 17.09 16.29 15.94
CA GLU A 5 17.45 14.94 15.58
C GLU A 5 16.24 14.29 14.89
N VAL A 6 16.35 14.12 13.58
CA VAL A 6 15.44 13.28 12.84
C VAL A 6 15.80 11.84 13.19
N GLY A 7 15.11 11.29 14.18
CA GLY A 7 15.29 9.90 14.57
C GLY A 7 15.08 8.98 13.38
N GLY A 8 15.96 7.99 13.23
CA GLY A 8 15.77 6.92 12.26
C GLY A 8 14.48 6.12 12.53
N PRO A 9 14.16 5.14 11.66
CA PRO A 9 12.88 4.40 11.70
C PRO A 9 12.54 3.71 13.03
N LYS A 10 13.51 3.61 13.95
CA LYS A 10 13.31 3.00 15.28
C LYS A 10 12.71 3.92 16.34
N ALA A 11 12.72 5.23 16.07
CA ALA A 11 12.27 6.23 17.04
C ALA A 11 10.81 6.67 16.83
N CYS A 12 10.17 6.26 15.74
CA CYS A 12 8.81 6.60 15.39
C CYS A 12 7.92 5.36 15.43
N GLY A 13 6.76 5.42 16.11
CA GLY A 13 5.69 4.44 15.99
C GLY A 13 4.96 4.49 14.65
N ALA A 14 5.56 5.07 13.62
CA ALA A 14 4.98 5.22 12.29
C ALA A 14 6.03 5.03 11.19
N ARG A 15 5.55 4.54 10.04
CA ARG A 15 6.33 4.41 8.81
C ARG A 15 5.56 5.03 7.66
N LEU A 16 6.28 5.57 6.69
CA LEU A 16 5.71 6.18 5.50
C LEU A 16 6.11 5.40 4.25
N GLY A 17 5.20 5.37 3.30
CA GLY A 17 5.44 4.92 1.95
C GLY A 17 4.81 5.88 0.96
N PHE A 18 5.49 6.13 -0.13
CA PHE A 18 5.00 6.95 -1.23
C PHE A 18 5.43 6.36 -2.55
N ASP A 19 4.51 6.32 -3.51
CA ASP A 19 4.86 5.89 -4.85
C ASP A 19 3.98 6.55 -5.90
N LEU A 20 4.47 6.54 -7.13
CA LEU A 20 3.83 7.07 -8.31
C LEU A 20 3.77 5.98 -9.39
N ALA A 21 2.69 5.97 -10.16
CA ALA A 21 2.52 5.08 -11.29
C ALA A 21 2.00 5.86 -12.51
N ARG A 22 2.46 5.50 -13.69
CA ARG A 22 1.94 6.08 -14.93
C ARG A 22 0.70 5.35 -15.38
N VAL A 23 -0.37 6.09 -15.58
CA VAL A 23 -1.64 5.54 -16.10
C VAL A 23 -1.44 4.92 -17.47
N SER A 24 -0.70 5.60 -18.35
CA SER A 24 -0.36 5.08 -19.69
C SER A 24 0.42 3.76 -19.65
N GLY A 25 1.30 3.58 -18.67
CA GLY A 25 2.04 2.34 -18.46
C GLY A 25 1.13 1.17 -18.10
N ILE A 26 0.16 1.41 -17.23
CA ILE A 26 -0.86 0.40 -16.89
C ILE A 26 -1.76 0.09 -18.08
N ALA A 27 -2.24 1.11 -18.80
CA ALA A 27 -3.05 0.94 -19.99
C ALA A 27 -2.33 0.10 -21.05
N GLU A 28 -1.05 0.38 -21.29
CA GLU A 28 -0.23 -0.36 -22.24
C GLU A 28 -0.03 -1.83 -21.82
N SER A 29 0.22 -2.07 -20.53
CA SER A 29 0.35 -3.44 -20.02
C SER A 29 -0.95 -4.24 -20.17
N ILE A 30 -2.09 -3.60 -19.93
CA ILE A 30 -3.40 -4.24 -20.15
C ILE A 30 -3.60 -4.54 -21.63
N ARG A 31 -3.25 -3.61 -22.52
CA ARG A 31 -3.37 -3.80 -23.98
C ARG A 31 -2.51 -4.97 -24.47
N LEU A 32 -1.28 -5.09 -23.97
CA LEU A 32 -0.33 -6.12 -24.40
C LEU A 32 -0.61 -7.50 -23.81
N PHE A 33 -0.96 -7.55 -22.53
CA PHE A 33 -1.00 -8.80 -21.77
C PHE A 33 -2.39 -9.17 -21.23
N GLY A 34 -3.34 -8.23 -21.27
CA GLY A 34 -4.71 -8.46 -20.81
C GLY A 34 -4.78 -9.00 -19.38
N ARG A 35 -5.54 -10.05 -19.16
CA ARG A 35 -5.75 -10.65 -17.85
C ARG A 35 -4.49 -11.28 -17.24
N ARG A 36 -3.52 -11.66 -18.04
CA ARG A 36 -2.24 -12.17 -17.53
C ARG A 36 -1.53 -11.12 -16.67
N PHE A 37 -1.65 -9.84 -17.05
CA PHE A 37 -1.14 -8.72 -16.28
C PHE A 37 -2.04 -8.42 -15.07
N THR A 38 -3.33 -8.22 -15.27
CA THR A 38 -4.23 -7.79 -14.18
C THR A 38 -4.39 -8.86 -13.11
N ASP A 39 -4.53 -10.13 -13.48
CA ASP A 39 -4.70 -11.22 -12.51
C ASP A 39 -3.45 -11.46 -11.67
N ARG A 40 -2.28 -11.11 -12.17
CA ARG A 40 -1.02 -11.24 -11.42
C ARG A 40 -0.88 -10.17 -10.34
N LEU A 41 -1.34 -8.96 -10.60
CA LEU A 41 -1.09 -7.79 -9.76
C LEU A 41 -2.26 -7.41 -8.87
N PHE A 42 -3.47 -7.67 -9.31
CA PHE A 42 -4.68 -7.17 -8.66
C PHE A 42 -5.59 -8.30 -8.21
N THR A 43 -6.29 -8.08 -7.10
CA THR A 43 -7.35 -8.98 -6.64
C THR A 43 -8.58 -8.87 -7.53
N ASP A 44 -9.45 -9.86 -7.48
CA ASP A 44 -10.71 -9.82 -8.22
C ASP A 44 -11.56 -8.61 -7.82
N GLY A 45 -11.57 -8.24 -6.54
CA GLY A 45 -12.28 -7.05 -6.05
C GLY A 45 -11.73 -5.75 -6.62
N GLU A 46 -10.41 -5.63 -6.75
CA GLU A 46 -9.77 -4.46 -7.36
C GLU A 46 -10.09 -4.36 -8.85
N ILE A 47 -10.06 -5.48 -9.56
CA ILE A 47 -10.41 -5.54 -10.99
C ILE A 47 -11.89 -5.19 -11.20
N ASP A 48 -12.79 -5.77 -10.41
CA ASP A 48 -14.22 -5.49 -10.50
C ASP A 48 -14.53 -4.00 -10.27
N TYR A 49 -13.89 -3.40 -9.27
CA TYR A 49 -14.03 -1.98 -9.03
C TYR A 49 -13.49 -1.14 -10.21
N ALA A 50 -12.34 -1.49 -10.75
CA ALA A 50 -11.75 -0.77 -11.88
C ALA A 50 -12.65 -0.82 -13.11
N LEU A 51 -13.31 -1.94 -13.35
CA LEU A 51 -14.22 -2.14 -14.49
C LEU A 51 -15.61 -1.55 -14.26
N SER A 52 -15.99 -1.23 -13.01
CA SER A 52 -17.33 -0.72 -12.69
C SER A 52 -17.58 0.70 -13.18
N GLY A 53 -16.53 1.46 -13.51
CA GLY A 53 -16.61 2.81 -14.05
C GLY A 53 -16.45 2.84 -15.57
N THR A 54 -16.92 3.92 -16.19
CA THR A 54 -16.78 4.12 -17.64
C THR A 54 -15.47 4.84 -17.94
N GLY A 55 -14.53 4.18 -18.61
CA GLY A 55 -13.30 4.78 -19.14
C GLY A 55 -12.22 5.10 -18.10
N GLN A 56 -12.33 4.60 -16.87
CA GLN A 56 -11.41 4.90 -15.77
C GLN A 56 -10.62 3.70 -15.26
N CYS A 57 -10.64 2.59 -15.98
CA CYS A 57 -10.03 1.35 -15.53
C CYS A 57 -8.53 1.49 -15.28
N ALA A 58 -7.78 2.03 -16.25
CA ALA A 58 -6.34 2.20 -16.13
C ALA A 58 -5.94 3.17 -15.00
N GLU A 59 -6.68 4.27 -14.82
CA GLU A 59 -6.45 5.22 -13.73
C GLU A 59 -6.66 4.58 -12.36
N ARG A 60 -7.74 3.83 -12.20
CA ARG A 60 -8.06 3.13 -10.95
C ARG A 60 -7.03 2.06 -10.62
N LEU A 61 -6.58 1.30 -11.60
CA LEU A 61 -5.55 0.29 -11.41
C LEU A 61 -4.17 0.92 -11.17
N ALA A 62 -3.84 2.03 -11.83
CA ALA A 62 -2.60 2.76 -11.59
C ALA A 62 -2.52 3.28 -10.14
N ALA A 63 -3.60 3.84 -9.62
CA ALA A 63 -3.66 4.29 -8.23
C ALA A 63 -3.49 3.12 -7.24
N ARG A 64 -4.10 1.98 -7.52
CA ARG A 64 -3.95 0.77 -6.70
C ARG A 64 -2.56 0.19 -6.79
N PHE A 65 -1.96 0.20 -7.95
CA PHE A 65 -0.57 -0.24 -8.13
C PHE A 65 0.39 0.64 -7.30
N ALA A 66 0.25 1.96 -7.39
CA ALA A 66 1.02 2.89 -6.56
C ALA A 66 0.82 2.64 -5.06
N ALA A 67 -0.41 2.36 -4.63
CA ALA A 67 -0.71 2.03 -3.24
C ALA A 67 0.00 0.75 -2.78
N LYS A 68 -0.01 -0.30 -3.60
CA LYS A 68 0.69 -1.56 -3.28
C LYS A 68 2.19 -1.34 -3.11
N GLU A 69 2.82 -0.60 -4.01
CA GLU A 69 4.24 -0.27 -3.90
C GLU A 69 4.53 0.60 -2.68
N ALA A 70 3.68 1.57 -2.37
CA ALA A 70 3.82 2.41 -1.17
C ALA A 70 3.75 1.58 0.12
N VAL A 71 2.84 0.61 0.18
CA VAL A 71 2.74 -0.32 1.32
C VAL A 71 4.00 -1.19 1.42
N MET A 72 4.49 -1.72 0.31
CA MET A 72 5.73 -2.49 0.29
C MET A 72 6.91 -1.69 0.86
N LYS A 73 7.07 -0.45 0.44
CA LYS A 73 8.13 0.45 0.95
C LYS A 73 7.96 0.71 2.45
N ALA A 74 6.75 1.00 2.90
CA ALA A 74 6.48 1.29 4.30
C ALA A 74 6.73 0.08 5.21
N LEU A 75 6.43 -1.13 4.75
CA LEU A 75 6.62 -2.36 5.51
C LEU A 75 8.01 -2.98 5.33
N GLY A 76 8.85 -2.41 4.47
CA GLY A 76 10.16 -2.97 4.16
C GLY A 76 10.08 -4.33 3.46
N LEU A 77 9.04 -4.54 2.67
CA LEU A 77 8.87 -5.76 1.88
C LEU A 77 9.69 -5.66 0.60
N SER A 78 10.44 -6.71 0.29
CA SER A 78 11.01 -6.88 -1.03
C SER A 78 10.01 -7.59 -1.93
N GLU A 79 10.11 -7.40 -3.24
CA GLU A 79 9.25 -8.10 -4.20
C GLU A 79 9.40 -9.63 -4.13
N ALA A 80 10.54 -10.11 -3.63
CA ALA A 80 10.78 -11.54 -3.44
C ALA A 80 10.00 -12.07 -2.24
N GLY A 81 9.01 -12.91 -2.49
CA GLY A 81 8.25 -13.64 -1.47
C GLY A 81 6.92 -12.99 -1.05
N VAL A 82 6.62 -11.78 -1.51
CA VAL A 82 5.31 -11.15 -1.33
C VAL A 82 4.58 -11.11 -2.66
N GLY A 83 3.38 -11.68 -2.70
CA GLY A 83 2.50 -11.57 -3.86
C GLY A 83 1.87 -10.18 -3.91
N TRP A 84 1.75 -9.62 -5.11
CA TRP A 84 1.06 -8.34 -5.31
C TRP A 84 -0.37 -8.36 -4.80
N ARG A 85 -1.06 -9.51 -4.92
CA ARG A 85 -2.43 -9.70 -4.46
C ARG A 85 -2.55 -9.85 -2.93
N ASP A 86 -1.44 -9.98 -2.23
CA ASP A 86 -1.42 -9.97 -0.76
C ASP A 86 -1.70 -8.58 -0.18
N ILE A 87 -1.56 -7.55 -0.99
CA ILE A 87 -1.90 -6.17 -0.63
C ILE A 87 -3.11 -5.76 -1.47
N GLU A 88 -4.24 -5.54 -0.83
CA GLU A 88 -5.48 -5.21 -1.50
C GLU A 88 -5.97 -3.82 -1.09
N VAL A 89 -6.34 -3.00 -2.07
CA VAL A 89 -7.01 -1.73 -1.84
C VAL A 89 -8.50 -1.94 -1.98
N VAL A 90 -9.23 -1.72 -0.89
CA VAL A 90 -10.67 -1.94 -0.80
C VAL A 90 -11.39 -0.59 -0.79
N LYS A 91 -12.31 -0.39 -1.74
CA LYS A 91 -13.20 0.77 -1.75
C LYS A 91 -14.23 0.62 -0.63
N GLN A 92 -14.35 1.62 0.21
CA GLN A 92 -15.30 1.63 1.31
C GLN A 92 -16.60 2.36 0.94
N MET A 93 -17.67 2.08 1.68
CA MET A 93 -18.99 2.65 1.41
C MET A 93 -19.04 4.16 1.62
N ASP A 94 -18.17 4.72 2.46
CA ASP A 94 -18.05 6.16 2.70
C ASP A 94 -17.29 6.92 1.61
N GLY A 95 -16.82 6.22 0.58
CA GLY A 95 -16.05 6.77 -0.52
C GLY A 95 -14.55 6.70 -0.35
N GLY A 96 -14.06 6.35 0.84
CA GLY A 96 -12.64 6.16 1.12
C GLY A 96 -12.11 4.81 0.61
N CYS A 97 -10.80 4.64 0.74
CA CYS A 97 -10.13 3.37 0.48
C CYS A 97 -9.40 2.89 1.74
N ALA A 98 -9.36 1.59 1.92
CA ALA A 98 -8.60 0.93 2.98
C ALA A 98 -7.65 -0.10 2.39
N VAL A 99 -6.62 -0.46 3.14
CA VAL A 99 -5.69 -1.52 2.78
C VAL A 99 -6.05 -2.77 3.56
N ALA A 100 -6.27 -3.88 2.86
CA ALA A 100 -6.38 -5.20 3.43
C ALA A 100 -5.12 -6.00 3.09
N LEU A 101 -4.56 -6.69 4.07
CA LEU A 101 -3.37 -7.51 3.91
C LEU A 101 -3.72 -8.98 4.01
N HIS A 102 -3.08 -9.79 3.15
CA HIS A 102 -3.24 -11.23 3.09
C HIS A 102 -1.86 -11.90 3.06
N GLY A 103 -1.81 -13.20 3.32
CA GLY A 103 -0.62 -14.03 3.14
C GLY A 103 0.64 -13.47 3.82
N GLU A 104 1.75 -13.44 3.10
CA GLU A 104 3.04 -12.98 3.63
C GLU A 104 3.05 -11.50 4.02
N ALA A 105 2.31 -10.64 3.31
CA ALA A 105 2.20 -9.23 3.69
C ALA A 105 1.53 -9.08 5.06
N ARG A 106 0.50 -9.88 5.34
CA ARG A 106 -0.16 -9.90 6.65
C ARG A 106 0.77 -10.40 7.74
N ARG A 107 1.51 -11.46 7.49
CA ARG A 107 2.49 -12.01 8.46
C ARG A 107 3.57 -10.99 8.79
N ARG A 108 4.08 -10.28 7.79
CA ARG A 108 5.07 -9.23 7.99
C ARG A 108 4.51 -8.08 8.82
N ALA A 109 3.29 -7.65 8.53
CA ALA A 109 2.63 -6.59 9.28
C ALA A 109 2.40 -6.99 10.75
N ASP A 110 1.99 -8.23 11.00
CA ASP A 110 1.83 -8.75 12.37
C ASP A 110 3.17 -8.80 13.11
N ALA A 111 4.25 -9.21 12.45
CA ALA A 111 5.60 -9.24 13.03
C ALA A 111 6.11 -7.83 13.37
N LEU A 112 5.78 -6.83 12.59
CA LEU A 112 6.09 -5.41 12.83
C LEU A 112 5.14 -4.76 13.84
N ARG A 113 4.07 -5.45 14.25
CA ARG A 113 3.04 -4.93 15.15
C ARG A 113 2.31 -3.72 14.55
N VAL A 114 1.96 -3.83 13.28
CA VAL A 114 1.15 -2.83 12.60
C VAL A 114 -0.24 -2.77 13.22
N ARG A 115 -0.66 -1.57 13.62
CA ARG A 115 -1.99 -1.32 14.19
C ARG A 115 -2.96 -0.77 13.15
N HIS A 116 -2.51 0.18 12.36
CA HIS A 116 -3.31 0.81 11.29
C HIS A 116 -2.47 1.10 10.08
N ILE A 117 -3.10 1.06 8.92
CA ILE A 117 -2.56 1.56 7.66
C ILE A 117 -3.52 2.61 7.13
N LEU A 118 -3.04 3.84 7.02
CA LEU A 118 -3.76 4.95 6.45
C LEU A 118 -3.31 5.15 5.01
N LEU A 119 -4.25 5.40 4.10
CA LEU A 119 -4.00 5.50 2.67
C LEU A 119 -4.65 6.74 2.10
N SER A 120 -3.91 7.46 1.26
CA SER A 120 -4.44 8.53 0.42
C SER A 120 -4.00 8.31 -1.01
N LEU A 121 -4.94 8.38 -1.93
CA LEU A 121 -4.72 8.25 -3.37
C LEU A 121 -5.01 9.57 -4.06
N SER A 122 -4.23 9.87 -5.10
CA SER A 122 -4.46 11.03 -5.96
C SER A 122 -4.00 10.73 -7.38
N HIS A 123 -4.53 11.47 -8.33
CA HIS A 123 -4.06 11.40 -9.71
C HIS A 123 -4.11 12.78 -10.35
N ASP A 124 -3.19 13.01 -11.28
CA ASP A 124 -3.13 14.22 -12.08
C ASP A 124 -2.49 13.88 -13.43
N GLY A 125 -3.20 14.17 -14.51
CA GLY A 125 -2.76 13.82 -15.86
C GLY A 125 -2.49 12.32 -16.01
N ASP A 126 -1.29 11.96 -16.45
CA ASP A 126 -0.86 10.58 -16.65
C ASP A 126 -0.24 9.95 -15.39
N CYS A 127 -0.37 10.58 -14.24
CA CYS A 127 0.25 10.12 -13.00
C CYS A 127 -0.81 9.82 -11.95
N ALA A 128 -0.69 8.65 -11.32
CA ALA A 128 -1.42 8.30 -10.09
C ALA A 128 -0.42 8.16 -8.95
N GLY A 129 -0.80 8.61 -7.77
CA GLY A 129 0.06 8.56 -6.59
C GLY A 129 -0.64 8.00 -5.37
N ALA A 130 0.15 7.44 -4.48
CA ALA A 130 -0.32 6.93 -3.20
C ALA A 130 0.63 7.31 -2.07
N VAL A 131 0.06 7.75 -0.97
CA VAL A 131 0.75 7.94 0.30
C VAL A 131 0.18 6.98 1.31
N VAL A 132 1.05 6.30 2.03
CA VAL A 132 0.68 5.35 3.07
C VAL A 132 1.37 5.72 4.37
N GLN A 133 0.62 5.74 5.45
CA GLN A 133 1.16 5.83 6.80
C GLN A 133 0.82 4.56 7.56
N VAL A 134 1.84 3.87 8.04
CA VAL A 134 1.70 2.66 8.85
C VAL A 134 1.94 3.04 10.30
N LEU A 135 0.94 2.80 11.15
CA LEU A 135 1.03 3.03 12.60
C LEU A 135 1.34 1.71 13.29
N LEU A 136 2.36 1.74 14.13
CA LEU A 136 2.85 0.58 14.88
C LEU A 136 2.42 0.71 16.35
N ASP A 137 2.19 -0.44 16.98
CA ASP A 137 2.06 -0.46 18.45
C ASP A 137 3.39 -0.09 19.09
N GLU A 138 3.34 0.70 20.17
CA GLU A 138 4.52 0.97 20.97
C GLU A 138 4.98 -0.33 21.65
N GLU A 139 6.30 -0.56 21.66
CA GLU A 139 6.87 -1.60 22.50
C GLU A 139 6.54 -1.28 23.95
N LYS A 140 5.81 -2.17 24.64
CA LYS A 140 5.70 -2.10 26.09
C LYS A 140 7.10 -2.27 26.63
N GLN A 141 7.71 -1.20 27.11
CA GLN A 141 8.90 -1.31 27.94
C GLN A 141 8.51 -2.20 29.14
N GLY A 142 9.07 -3.39 29.17
CA GLY A 142 8.90 -4.26 30.31
C GLY A 142 9.44 -3.53 31.53
N HIS A 143 8.56 -3.13 32.43
CA HIS A 143 8.97 -2.77 33.76
C HIS A 143 9.44 -4.07 34.42
N GLU A 144 10.72 -4.36 34.29
CA GLU A 144 11.34 -5.29 35.24
C GLU A 144 11.27 -4.64 36.62
N HIS A 145 10.26 -5.03 37.35
CA HIS A 145 10.27 -4.85 38.79
C HIS A 145 11.29 -5.85 39.37
N THR A 146 12.52 -5.41 39.49
CA THR A 146 13.49 -6.06 40.38
C THR A 146 13.04 -5.76 41.81
N HIS A 147 12.55 -6.77 42.49
CA HIS A 147 12.49 -6.77 43.94
C HIS A 147 13.83 -7.17 44.52
#